data_766f10573688fe1032b9094a49f4682a
#
_entry.id   766f10573688fe1032b9094a49f4682a
#
_cell.length_a   1.000
_cell.length_b   1.000
_cell.length_c   1.000
_cell.angle_alpha   90.00
_cell.angle_beta   90.00
_cell.angle_gamma   90.00
#
_symmetry.space_group_name_H-M   'P 1'
#
loop_
_entity.id
_entity.type
_entity.pdbx_description
1 polymer ?
#
loop_
_entity_poly.entity_id
_entity_poly.type
_entity_poly.pdbx_seq_one_letter_code
_entity_poly.pdbx_strand_id
1 'polypeptide(L)'
;PEAASEIVGASNEGLTFIWVPQLFALIPGGRFFQALFFLALVFAAWTSLVAMIELASRVLMDLGLPRSRAIMLVGAAGLVFGVPSALRLGFFQNQDWVWGVGLMLSGFFFAFAVLRYGVTKWRETFINHKDSDIHIGAWWDWAIRFVAVQALVLFGWFLWSARGQDFTTTWTLFSSYNVGSVLIQFAVVAAILIALNRRLAASVLSSDIDKVE
;
A
#
# COMPACT_ATOMS: atom_id res chain seq x y z
N PRO A 1 -7.73 -36.45 0.68
CA PRO A 1 -8.75 -35.47 0.29
C PRO A 1 -8.93 -34.40 1.36
N GLU A 2 -8.97 -34.75 2.66
CA GLU A 2 -9.14 -33.79 3.76
C GLU A 2 -8.00 -32.80 3.89
N ALA A 3 -6.73 -33.26 3.85
CA ALA A 3 -5.57 -32.38 3.91
C ALA A 3 -5.53 -31.36 2.75
N ALA A 4 -5.99 -31.74 1.56
CA ALA A 4 -6.08 -30.81 0.43
C ALA A 4 -7.14 -29.73 0.63
N SER A 5 -8.29 -30.06 1.24
CA SER A 5 -9.34 -29.08 1.54
C SER A 5 -8.92 -28.11 2.67
N GLU A 6 -8.17 -28.61 3.66
CA GLU A 6 -7.60 -27.78 4.71
C GLU A 6 -6.52 -26.82 4.20
N ILE A 7 -5.67 -27.27 3.27
CA ILE A 7 -4.67 -26.41 2.62
C ILE A 7 -5.33 -25.32 1.80
N VAL A 8 -6.37 -25.65 1.04
CA VAL A 8 -7.12 -24.69 0.22
C VAL A 8 -7.90 -23.70 1.08
N GLY A 9 -8.37 -24.12 2.26
CA GLY A 9 -9.04 -23.24 3.23
C GLY A 9 -8.11 -22.45 4.14
N ALA A 10 -6.80 -22.74 4.13
CA ALA A 10 -5.84 -22.01 4.94
C ALA A 10 -5.66 -20.56 4.43
N SER A 11 -5.58 -19.62 5.36
CA SER A 11 -5.13 -18.25 5.02
C SER A 11 -3.70 -18.25 4.49
N ASN A 12 -3.27 -17.16 3.85
CA ASN A 12 -1.90 -17.02 3.35
C ASN A 12 -0.86 -17.25 4.46
N GLU A 13 -1.16 -16.80 5.68
CA GLU A 13 -0.33 -16.99 6.86
C GLU A 13 -0.29 -18.47 7.26
N GLY A 14 -1.44 -19.15 7.27
CA GLY A 14 -1.52 -20.58 7.56
C GLY A 14 -0.75 -21.42 6.55
N LEU A 15 -0.85 -21.08 5.27
CA LEU A 15 -0.09 -21.76 4.22
C LEU A 15 1.42 -21.61 4.46
N THR A 16 1.89 -20.38 4.72
CA THR A 16 3.32 -20.07 4.84
C THR A 16 3.93 -20.59 6.14
N PHE A 17 3.25 -20.45 7.27
CA PHE A 17 3.85 -20.72 8.58
C PHE A 17 3.46 -22.07 9.20
N ILE A 18 2.45 -22.73 8.67
CA ILE A 18 2.02 -24.05 9.14
C ILE A 18 2.30 -25.12 8.10
N TRP A 19 1.77 -24.98 6.88
CA TRP A 19 1.83 -26.03 5.88
C TRP A 19 3.21 -26.18 5.21
N VAL A 20 3.86 -25.07 4.86
CA VAL A 20 5.19 -25.13 4.25
C VAL A 20 6.23 -25.78 5.17
N PRO A 21 6.31 -25.46 6.48
CA PRO A 21 7.16 -26.20 7.43
C PRO A 21 6.87 -27.70 7.52
N GLN A 22 5.60 -28.09 7.48
CA GLN A 22 5.22 -29.50 7.49
C GLN A 22 5.69 -30.22 6.22
N LEU A 23 5.62 -29.59 5.05
CA LEU A 23 6.15 -30.14 3.81
C LEU A 23 7.67 -30.36 3.90
N PHE A 24 8.41 -29.40 4.45
CA PHE A 24 9.85 -29.59 4.66
C PHE A 24 10.18 -30.71 5.63
N ALA A 25 9.33 -30.97 6.63
CA ALA A 25 9.53 -32.06 7.56
C ALA A 25 9.47 -33.47 6.89
N LEU A 26 8.84 -33.59 5.72
CA LEU A 26 8.68 -34.84 4.98
C LEU A 26 9.86 -35.16 4.08
N ILE A 27 10.80 -34.25 3.83
CA ILE A 27 11.93 -34.46 2.92
C ILE A 27 13.25 -34.61 3.65
N PRO A 28 14.20 -35.40 3.13
CA PRO A 28 15.55 -35.51 3.67
C PRO A 28 16.25 -34.14 3.66
N GLY A 29 16.82 -33.73 4.80
CA GLY A 29 17.45 -32.40 4.95
C GLY A 29 16.46 -31.23 5.06
N GLY A 30 15.18 -31.50 5.23
CA GLY A 30 14.11 -30.51 5.23
C GLY A 30 14.31 -29.35 6.22
N ARG A 31 14.95 -29.58 7.37
CA ARG A 31 15.30 -28.52 8.33
C ARG A 31 16.22 -27.45 7.73
N PHE A 32 17.17 -27.86 6.89
CA PHE A 32 18.07 -26.94 6.20
C PHE A 32 17.29 -26.09 5.18
N PHE A 33 16.46 -26.73 4.36
CA PHE A 33 15.62 -26.01 3.39
C PHE A 33 14.60 -25.10 4.06
N GLN A 34 14.02 -25.52 5.17
CA GLN A 34 13.14 -24.69 6.00
C GLN A 34 13.85 -23.45 6.51
N ALA A 35 15.08 -23.58 7.02
CA ALA A 35 15.87 -22.44 7.47
C ALA A 35 16.18 -21.46 6.32
N LEU A 36 16.57 -21.98 5.15
CA LEU A 36 16.79 -21.16 3.95
C LEU A 36 15.52 -20.44 3.51
N PHE A 37 14.39 -21.11 3.52
CA PHE A 37 13.10 -20.54 3.16
C PHE A 37 12.73 -19.35 4.06
N PHE A 38 12.79 -19.53 5.40
CA PHE A 38 12.50 -18.45 6.32
C PHE A 38 13.54 -17.33 6.27
N LEU A 39 14.81 -17.64 6.03
CA LEU A 39 15.84 -16.64 5.82
C LEU A 39 15.55 -15.80 4.57
N ALA A 40 15.14 -16.43 3.48
CA ALA A 40 14.73 -15.73 2.25
C ALA A 40 13.51 -14.83 2.50
N LEU A 41 12.51 -15.30 3.27
CA LEU A 41 11.36 -14.46 3.66
C LEU A 41 11.77 -13.25 4.50
N VAL A 42 12.70 -13.42 5.43
CA VAL A 42 13.23 -12.30 6.23
C VAL A 42 13.91 -11.27 5.34
N PHE A 43 14.75 -11.68 4.39
CA PHE A 43 15.38 -10.74 3.45
C PHE A 43 14.36 -10.06 2.53
N ALA A 44 13.37 -10.79 2.04
CA ALA A 44 12.30 -10.22 1.23
C ALA A 44 11.50 -9.16 2.00
N ALA A 45 11.13 -9.47 3.25
CA ALA A 45 10.44 -8.52 4.13
C ALA A 45 11.30 -7.30 4.43
N TRP A 46 12.61 -7.51 4.70
CA TRP A 46 13.54 -6.42 4.98
C TRP A 46 13.68 -5.46 3.80
N THR A 47 13.90 -5.98 2.59
CA THR A 47 14.05 -5.13 1.40
C THR A 47 12.78 -4.32 1.12
N SER A 48 11.60 -4.91 1.30
CA SER A 48 10.32 -4.21 1.18
C SER A 48 10.15 -3.13 2.24
N LEU A 49 10.52 -3.43 3.50
CA LEU A 49 10.44 -2.47 4.60
C LEU A 49 11.34 -1.26 4.38
N VAL A 50 12.58 -1.46 3.91
CA VAL A 50 13.51 -0.37 3.57
C VAL A 50 12.92 0.55 2.50
N ALA A 51 12.33 -0.02 1.45
CA ALA A 51 11.70 0.76 0.39
C ALA A 51 10.51 1.60 0.91
N MET A 52 9.68 1.02 1.78
CA MET A 52 8.53 1.72 2.39
C MET A 52 8.99 2.87 3.31
N ILE A 53 10.01 2.64 4.14
CA ILE A 53 10.59 3.68 5.01
C ILE A 53 11.19 4.81 4.18
N GLU A 54 11.92 4.50 3.11
CA GLU A 54 12.50 5.52 2.22
C GLU A 54 11.41 6.35 1.55
N LEU A 55 10.35 5.71 1.02
CA LEU A 55 9.22 6.41 0.41
C LEU A 55 8.55 7.39 1.38
N ALA A 56 8.20 6.92 2.57
CA ALA A 56 7.56 7.76 3.58
C ALA A 56 8.49 8.86 4.09
N SER A 57 9.80 8.56 4.22
CA SER A 57 10.80 9.56 4.63
C SER A 57 10.97 10.66 3.59
N ARG A 58 10.88 10.36 2.30
CA ARG A 58 10.92 11.36 1.23
C ARG A 58 9.79 12.36 1.34
N VAL A 59 8.57 11.88 1.60
CA VAL A 59 7.42 12.78 1.82
C VAL A 59 7.67 13.74 2.99
N LEU A 60 8.25 13.26 4.10
CA LEU A 60 8.59 14.12 5.22
C LEU A 60 9.74 15.09 4.93
N MET A 61 10.70 14.68 4.09
CA MET A 61 11.79 15.54 3.63
C MET A 61 11.27 16.66 2.71
N ASP A 62 10.32 16.35 1.84
CA ASP A 62 9.64 17.36 1.00
C ASP A 62 8.86 18.39 1.84
N LEU A 63 8.45 18.02 3.06
CA LEU A 63 7.86 18.92 4.05
C LEU A 63 8.91 19.70 4.87
N GLY A 64 10.19 19.62 4.53
CA GLY A 64 11.28 20.37 5.15
C GLY A 64 11.96 19.65 6.33
N LEU A 65 11.67 18.38 6.62
CA LEU A 65 12.38 17.67 7.68
C LEU A 65 13.76 17.17 7.20
N PRO A 66 14.80 17.25 8.03
CA PRO A 66 16.08 16.65 7.71
C PRO A 66 15.97 15.11 7.68
N ARG A 67 16.70 14.47 6.75
CA ARG A 67 16.64 13.03 6.48
C ARG A 67 16.70 12.16 7.74
N SER A 68 17.61 12.46 8.66
CA SER A 68 17.76 11.68 9.89
C SER A 68 16.49 11.70 10.76
N ARG A 69 15.85 12.87 10.91
CA ARG A 69 14.59 12.98 11.67
C ARG A 69 13.43 12.33 10.94
N ALA A 70 13.37 12.44 9.62
CA ALA A 70 12.35 11.80 8.81
C ALA A 70 12.38 10.27 8.97
N ILE A 71 13.57 9.64 8.84
CA ILE A 71 13.75 8.20 9.02
C ILE A 71 13.40 7.77 10.45
N MET A 72 13.83 8.51 11.46
CA MET A 72 13.49 8.17 12.85
C MET A 72 11.99 8.25 13.12
N LEU A 73 11.31 9.28 12.62
CA LEU A 73 9.86 9.43 12.80
C LEU A 73 9.10 8.31 12.08
N VAL A 74 9.46 8.01 10.83
CA VAL A 74 8.82 6.93 10.07
C VAL A 74 9.09 5.58 10.74
N GLY A 75 10.32 5.31 11.15
CA GLY A 75 10.68 4.06 11.84
C GLY A 75 9.96 3.92 13.18
N ALA A 76 9.91 4.96 14.00
CA ALA A 76 9.18 4.96 15.27
C ALA A 76 7.67 4.78 15.06
N ALA A 77 7.07 5.49 14.11
CA ALA A 77 5.66 5.34 13.78
C ALA A 77 5.37 3.92 13.27
N GLY A 78 6.20 3.40 12.36
CA GLY A 78 6.08 2.04 11.85
C GLY A 78 6.16 0.98 12.97
N LEU A 79 7.05 1.16 13.95
CA LEU A 79 7.13 0.28 15.11
C LEU A 79 5.85 0.37 15.97
N VAL A 80 5.42 1.58 16.33
CA VAL A 80 4.23 1.78 17.17
C VAL A 80 2.96 1.22 16.53
N PHE A 81 2.74 1.50 15.25
CA PHE A 81 1.57 0.99 14.53
C PHE A 81 1.71 -0.47 14.10
N GLY A 82 2.93 -1.00 13.98
CA GLY A 82 3.19 -2.40 13.65
C GLY A 82 3.03 -3.36 14.83
N VAL A 83 3.27 -2.91 16.07
CA VAL A 83 3.16 -3.76 17.28
C VAL A 83 1.76 -4.39 17.43
N PRO A 84 0.63 -3.69 17.28
CA PRO A 84 -0.68 -4.33 17.35
C PRO A 84 -0.89 -5.41 16.30
N SER A 85 -0.36 -5.22 15.09
CA SER A 85 -0.41 -6.22 14.00
C SER A 85 0.43 -7.45 14.33
N ALA A 86 1.58 -7.28 14.97
CA ALA A 86 2.43 -8.38 15.40
C ALA A 86 1.84 -9.19 16.56
N LEU A 87 1.06 -8.56 17.44
CA LEU A 87 0.48 -9.20 18.63
C LEU A 87 -0.88 -9.85 18.37
N ARG A 88 -1.64 -9.40 17.35
CA ARG A 88 -2.99 -9.87 17.08
C ARG A 88 -3.21 -10.10 15.59
N LEU A 89 -3.37 -11.37 15.19
CA LEU A 89 -3.60 -11.77 13.81
C LEU A 89 -4.84 -11.09 13.21
N GLY A 90 -5.95 -10.99 13.94
CA GLY A 90 -7.16 -10.32 13.45
C GLY A 90 -6.96 -8.82 13.18
N PHE A 91 -6.10 -8.15 13.94
CA PHE A 91 -5.73 -6.76 13.66
C PHE A 91 -4.87 -6.66 12.40
N PHE A 92 -3.88 -7.55 12.25
CA PHE A 92 -3.06 -7.63 11.03
C PHE A 92 -3.93 -7.86 9.79
N GLN A 93 -4.82 -8.85 9.82
CA GLN A 93 -5.74 -9.14 8.71
C GLN A 93 -6.67 -7.97 8.37
N ASN A 94 -7.15 -7.23 9.38
CA ASN A 94 -7.92 -6.02 9.13
C ASN A 94 -7.09 -4.94 8.42
N GLN A 95 -5.86 -4.70 8.88
CA GLN A 95 -4.99 -3.70 8.27
C GLN A 95 -4.59 -4.09 6.85
N ASP A 96 -4.23 -5.34 6.62
CA ASP A 96 -3.89 -5.85 5.29
C ASP A 96 -5.07 -5.69 4.32
N TRP A 97 -6.26 -6.07 4.75
CA TRP A 97 -7.48 -5.96 3.94
C TRP A 97 -7.88 -4.51 3.65
N VAL A 98 -7.88 -3.63 4.64
CA VAL A 98 -8.27 -2.23 4.50
C VAL A 98 -7.26 -1.46 3.65
N TRP A 99 -5.97 -1.57 3.97
CA TRP A 99 -4.93 -0.77 3.31
C TRP A 99 -4.41 -1.40 2.03
N GLY A 100 -4.58 -2.71 1.83
CA GLY A 100 -4.37 -3.35 0.53
C GLY A 100 -5.26 -2.73 -0.55
N VAL A 101 -6.52 -2.44 -0.23
CA VAL A 101 -7.41 -1.70 -1.12
C VAL A 101 -7.02 -0.22 -1.27
N GLY A 102 -6.38 0.33 -0.27
CA GLY A 102 -5.83 1.68 -0.32
C GLY A 102 -4.86 1.92 -1.50
N LEU A 103 -4.16 0.87 -1.95
CA LEU A 103 -3.31 0.94 -3.14
C LEU A 103 -4.09 1.29 -4.42
N MET A 104 -5.31 0.76 -4.59
CA MET A 104 -6.16 1.12 -5.74
C MET A 104 -6.56 2.59 -5.71
N LEU A 105 -6.92 3.11 -4.53
CA LEU A 105 -7.22 4.53 -4.35
C LEU A 105 -6.00 5.40 -4.58
N SER A 106 -4.82 4.99 -4.11
CA SER A 106 -3.57 5.69 -4.38
C SER A 106 -3.31 5.79 -5.89
N GLY A 107 -3.42 4.68 -6.63
CA GLY A 107 -3.32 4.66 -8.08
C GLY A 107 -4.32 5.59 -8.78
N PHE A 108 -5.56 5.61 -8.28
CA PHE A 108 -6.57 6.56 -8.77
C PHE A 108 -6.14 8.02 -8.55
N PHE A 109 -5.66 8.38 -7.37
CA PHE A 109 -5.25 9.75 -7.08
C PHE A 109 -4.05 10.20 -7.91
N PHE A 110 -3.08 9.32 -8.18
CA PHE A 110 -1.99 9.61 -9.11
C PHE A 110 -2.50 9.85 -10.53
N ALA A 111 -3.35 8.96 -11.06
CA ALA A 111 -3.96 9.15 -12.37
C ALA A 111 -4.79 10.44 -12.41
N PHE A 112 -5.57 10.73 -11.36
CA PHE A 112 -6.37 11.96 -11.24
C PHE A 112 -5.50 13.22 -11.24
N ALA A 113 -4.36 13.22 -10.56
CA ALA A 113 -3.42 14.35 -10.58
C ALA A 113 -2.92 14.63 -12.01
N VAL A 114 -2.56 13.58 -12.77
CA VAL A 114 -2.16 13.70 -14.17
C VAL A 114 -3.31 14.22 -15.03
N LEU A 115 -4.54 13.73 -14.81
CA LEU A 115 -5.74 14.22 -15.50
C LEU A 115 -5.97 15.71 -15.25
N ARG A 116 -5.81 16.17 -14.00
CA ARG A 116 -5.99 17.58 -13.62
C ARG A 116 -4.91 18.50 -14.18
N TYR A 117 -3.69 18.00 -14.30
CA TYR A 117 -2.60 18.75 -14.95
C TYR A 117 -2.81 18.89 -16.48
N GLY A 118 -3.48 17.92 -17.07
CA GLY A 118 -3.65 17.75 -18.51
C GLY A 118 -2.74 16.64 -19.04
N VAL A 119 -3.35 15.50 -19.40
CA VAL A 119 -2.63 14.26 -19.75
C VAL A 119 -1.62 14.48 -20.88
N THR A 120 -2.05 15.11 -21.97
CA THR A 120 -1.17 15.40 -23.10
C THR A 120 -0.02 16.32 -22.71
N LYS A 121 -0.33 17.38 -21.93
CA LYS A 121 0.69 18.31 -21.42
C LYS A 121 1.69 17.60 -20.51
N TRP A 122 1.21 16.71 -19.64
CA TRP A 122 2.08 15.91 -18.78
C TRP A 122 3.02 15.03 -19.61
N ARG A 123 2.47 14.32 -20.60
CA ARG A 123 3.25 13.47 -21.49
C ARG A 123 4.35 14.24 -22.23
N GLU A 124 4.01 15.41 -22.78
CA GLU A 124 4.96 16.23 -23.55
C GLU A 124 6.01 16.90 -22.65
N THR A 125 5.65 17.30 -21.42
CA THR A 125 6.57 18.00 -20.52
C THR A 125 7.52 17.05 -19.78
N PHE A 126 7.00 15.92 -19.29
CA PHE A 126 7.75 15.06 -18.36
C PHE A 126 8.21 13.73 -18.98
N ILE A 127 7.52 13.24 -20.01
CA ILE A 127 7.83 11.93 -20.60
C ILE A 127 8.56 12.12 -21.92
N ASN A 128 8.00 12.90 -22.85
CA ASN A 128 8.60 13.19 -24.16
C ASN A 128 9.51 14.42 -24.08
N HIS A 129 10.38 14.45 -23.09
CA HIS A 129 11.37 15.53 -22.97
C HIS A 129 12.34 15.52 -24.15
N LYS A 130 12.97 16.66 -24.46
CA LYS A 130 13.89 16.81 -25.62
C LYS A 130 15.05 15.83 -25.60
N ASP A 131 15.45 15.37 -24.42
CA ASP A 131 16.55 14.43 -24.21
C ASP A 131 16.07 12.98 -24.07
N SER A 132 14.78 12.69 -24.32
CA SER A 132 14.24 11.35 -24.24
C SER A 132 14.55 10.55 -25.50
N ASP A 133 15.19 9.39 -25.36
CA ASP A 133 15.49 8.48 -26.47
C ASP A 133 14.24 7.86 -27.09
N ILE A 134 13.17 7.71 -26.31
CA ILE A 134 11.92 7.09 -26.73
C ILE A 134 10.76 8.06 -26.53
N HIS A 135 10.03 8.35 -27.61
CA HIS A 135 8.82 9.16 -27.55
C HIS A 135 7.57 8.30 -27.44
N ILE A 136 6.76 8.55 -26.41
CA ILE A 136 5.52 7.82 -26.16
C ILE A 136 4.37 8.50 -26.87
N GLY A 137 3.61 7.72 -27.65
CA GLY A 137 2.47 8.18 -28.42
C GLY A 137 1.21 8.50 -27.60
N ALA A 138 0.17 8.96 -28.28
CA ALA A 138 -1.11 9.35 -27.68
C ALA A 138 -1.87 8.20 -26.99
N TRP A 139 -1.48 6.93 -27.22
CA TRP A 139 -2.06 5.78 -26.52
C TRP A 139 -1.91 5.89 -24.98
N TRP A 140 -0.82 6.52 -24.52
CA TRP A 140 -0.59 6.77 -23.11
C TRP A 140 -1.67 7.66 -22.48
N ASP A 141 -2.15 8.65 -23.19
CA ASP A 141 -3.20 9.55 -22.74
C ASP A 141 -4.51 8.78 -22.47
N TRP A 142 -4.81 7.79 -23.31
CA TRP A 142 -5.93 6.88 -23.12
C TRP A 142 -5.70 5.88 -21.97
N ALA A 143 -4.48 5.37 -21.84
CA ALA A 143 -4.12 4.45 -20.75
C ALA A 143 -4.33 5.10 -19.37
N ILE A 144 -3.91 6.35 -19.18
CA ILE A 144 -4.10 7.07 -17.92
C ILE A 144 -5.59 7.28 -17.59
N ARG A 145 -6.38 7.65 -18.59
CA ARG A 145 -7.85 7.79 -18.42
C ARG A 145 -8.49 6.45 -18.04
N PHE A 146 -8.08 5.39 -18.74
CA PHE A 146 -8.56 4.04 -18.48
C PHE A 146 -8.20 3.57 -17.06
N VAL A 147 -6.96 3.78 -16.62
CA VAL A 147 -6.52 3.42 -15.25
C VAL A 147 -7.36 4.14 -14.19
N ALA A 148 -7.67 5.42 -14.37
CA ALA A 148 -8.50 6.15 -13.43
C ALA A 148 -9.93 5.56 -13.34
N VAL A 149 -10.54 5.23 -14.47
CA VAL A 149 -11.87 4.61 -14.51
C VAL A 149 -11.83 3.21 -13.93
N GLN A 150 -10.84 2.40 -14.33
CA GLN A 150 -10.66 1.04 -13.84
C GLN A 150 -10.48 0.99 -12.32
N ALA A 151 -9.69 1.90 -11.75
CA ALA A 151 -9.48 1.97 -10.29
C ALA A 151 -10.80 2.23 -9.54
N LEU A 152 -11.65 3.14 -10.05
CA LEU A 152 -12.96 3.39 -9.45
C LEU A 152 -13.92 2.20 -9.59
N VAL A 153 -13.93 1.55 -10.75
CA VAL A 153 -14.75 0.36 -10.99
C VAL A 153 -14.33 -0.78 -10.07
N LEU A 154 -13.03 -1.05 -9.96
CA LEU A 154 -12.50 -2.10 -9.08
C LEU A 154 -12.76 -1.79 -7.61
N PHE A 155 -12.62 -0.55 -7.19
CA PHE A 155 -12.93 -0.14 -5.82
C PHE A 155 -14.43 -0.30 -5.51
N GLY A 156 -15.30 0.12 -6.42
CA GLY A 156 -16.74 -0.07 -6.29
C GLY A 156 -17.13 -1.56 -6.25
N TRP A 157 -16.53 -2.37 -7.13
CA TRP A 157 -16.74 -3.81 -7.13
C TRP A 157 -16.24 -4.47 -5.83
N PHE A 158 -15.10 -4.05 -5.32
CA PHE A 158 -14.58 -4.51 -4.03
C PHE A 158 -15.58 -4.22 -2.89
N LEU A 159 -16.08 -2.99 -2.78
CA LEU A 159 -17.06 -2.63 -1.76
C LEU A 159 -18.36 -3.44 -1.93
N TRP A 160 -18.78 -3.68 -3.16
CA TRP A 160 -19.94 -4.52 -3.45
C TRP A 160 -19.72 -5.97 -3.03
N SER A 161 -18.59 -6.56 -3.40
CA SER A 161 -18.22 -7.94 -3.07
C SER A 161 -18.08 -8.16 -1.56
N ALA A 162 -17.49 -7.19 -0.85
CA ALA A 162 -17.29 -7.23 0.59
C ALA A 162 -18.62 -7.20 1.38
N ARG A 163 -19.72 -6.71 0.79
CA ARG A 163 -21.06 -6.71 1.42
C ARG A 163 -21.59 -8.10 1.70
N GLY A 164 -21.15 -9.12 0.95
CA GLY A 164 -21.65 -10.51 1.09
C GLY A 164 -21.03 -11.27 2.26
N GLN A 165 -20.00 -10.77 2.91
CA GLN A 165 -19.23 -11.54 3.89
C GLN A 165 -19.71 -11.37 5.34
N ASP A 166 -20.23 -10.22 5.76
CA ASP A 166 -20.82 -10.09 7.10
C ASP A 166 -21.61 -8.78 7.28
N PHE A 167 -22.92 -8.83 7.04
CA PHE A 167 -23.79 -7.67 7.22
C PHE A 167 -24.17 -7.39 8.69
N THR A 168 -24.00 -8.38 9.57
CA THR A 168 -24.46 -8.29 10.98
C THR A 168 -23.51 -7.49 11.86
N THR A 169 -22.25 -7.31 11.44
CA THR A 169 -21.21 -6.57 12.18
C THR A 169 -20.65 -5.37 11.41
N THR A 170 -21.47 -4.72 10.60
CA THR A 170 -21.10 -3.78 9.54
C THR A 170 -20.29 -2.57 10.00
N TRP A 171 -20.27 -2.23 11.28
CA TRP A 171 -19.74 -0.96 11.78
C TRP A 171 -18.66 -1.11 12.86
N THR A 172 -18.00 -2.25 12.96
CA THR A 172 -16.87 -2.43 13.89
C THR A 172 -15.57 -1.94 13.27
N LEU A 173 -14.84 -1.11 14.02
CA LEU A 173 -13.66 -0.36 13.49
C LEU A 173 -12.50 -1.26 13.07
N PHE A 174 -12.32 -2.42 13.68
CA PHE A 174 -11.19 -3.33 13.48
C PHE A 174 -11.61 -4.78 13.24
N SER A 175 -12.83 -5.02 12.79
CA SER A 175 -13.24 -6.36 12.38
C SER A 175 -12.63 -6.69 11.01
N SER A 176 -12.09 -7.90 10.88
CA SER A 176 -11.59 -8.41 9.60
C SER A 176 -12.72 -8.47 8.59
N TYR A 177 -12.42 -8.09 7.34
CA TYR A 177 -13.34 -8.20 6.19
C TYR A 177 -14.66 -7.39 6.30
N ASN A 178 -14.65 -6.27 7.01
CA ASN A 178 -15.84 -5.44 7.24
C ASN A 178 -15.78 -4.12 6.44
N VAL A 179 -16.82 -3.86 5.62
CA VAL A 179 -16.92 -2.64 4.80
C VAL A 179 -16.95 -1.37 5.66
N GLY A 180 -17.61 -1.41 6.81
CA GLY A 180 -17.62 -0.29 7.75
C GLY A 180 -16.24 0.08 8.24
N SER A 181 -15.38 -0.92 8.49
CA SER A 181 -13.98 -0.70 8.86
C SER A 181 -13.20 0.06 7.77
N VAL A 182 -13.37 -0.30 6.50
CA VAL A 182 -12.74 0.40 5.36
C VAL A 182 -13.22 1.85 5.29
N LEU A 183 -14.53 2.05 5.30
CA LEU A 183 -15.10 3.38 5.15
C LEU A 183 -14.72 4.32 6.30
N ILE A 184 -14.74 3.82 7.54
CA ILE A 184 -14.37 4.63 8.70
C ILE A 184 -12.87 4.97 8.69
N GLN A 185 -11.98 4.00 8.45
CA GLN A 185 -10.54 4.26 8.41
C GLN A 185 -10.17 5.22 7.28
N PHE A 186 -10.74 5.06 6.10
CA PHE A 186 -10.53 6.00 4.99
C PHE A 186 -11.12 7.38 5.26
N ALA A 187 -12.31 7.47 5.88
CA ALA A 187 -12.90 8.75 6.25
C ALA A 187 -12.05 9.51 7.28
N VAL A 188 -11.49 8.81 8.28
CA VAL A 188 -10.57 9.40 9.26
C VAL A 188 -9.32 9.95 8.59
N VAL A 189 -8.68 9.16 7.73
CA VAL A 189 -7.47 9.62 7.01
C VAL A 189 -7.79 10.77 6.07
N ALA A 190 -8.90 10.70 5.33
CA ALA A 190 -9.34 11.80 4.47
C ALA A 190 -9.60 13.08 5.26
N ALA A 191 -10.28 12.98 6.41
CA ALA A 191 -10.52 14.13 7.29
C ALA A 191 -9.22 14.78 7.80
N ILE A 192 -8.25 13.96 8.21
CA ILE A 192 -6.91 14.42 8.62
C ILE A 192 -6.20 15.14 7.46
N LEU A 193 -6.19 14.53 6.28
CA LEU A 193 -5.55 15.13 5.09
C LEU A 193 -6.22 16.43 4.68
N ILE A 194 -7.54 16.52 4.70
CA ILE A 194 -8.29 17.73 4.39
C ILE A 194 -7.99 18.83 5.43
N ALA A 195 -7.97 18.48 6.72
CA ALA A 195 -7.65 19.45 7.78
C ALA A 195 -6.22 19.98 7.68
N LEU A 196 -5.28 19.14 7.27
CA LEU A 196 -3.87 19.52 7.13
C LEU A 196 -3.52 20.11 5.76
N ASN A 197 -4.41 20.01 4.77
CA ASN A 197 -4.13 20.34 3.36
C ASN A 197 -3.51 21.74 3.18
N ARG A 198 -4.04 22.76 3.86
CA ARG A 198 -3.50 24.13 3.73
C ARG A 198 -2.08 24.25 4.28
N ARG A 199 -1.77 23.55 5.38
CA ARG A 199 -0.43 23.55 5.98
C ARG A 199 0.57 22.79 5.11
N LEU A 200 0.17 21.63 4.59
CA LEU A 200 0.98 20.82 3.70
C LEU A 200 1.29 21.56 2.39
N ALA A 201 0.29 22.20 1.79
CA ALA A 201 0.48 22.98 0.57
C ALA A 201 1.42 24.18 0.79
N ALA A 202 1.31 24.89 1.91
CA ALA A 202 2.18 26.02 2.23
C ALA A 202 3.64 25.59 2.46
N SER A 203 3.89 24.43 3.12
CA SER A 203 5.24 23.93 3.36
C SER A 203 5.93 23.46 2.09
N VAL A 204 5.21 22.83 1.17
CA VAL A 204 5.76 22.41 -0.12
C VAL A 204 6.15 23.62 -0.97
N LEU A 205 5.28 24.64 -1.05
CA LEU A 205 5.57 25.85 -1.81
C LEU A 205 6.77 26.64 -1.25
N SER A 206 6.94 26.70 0.07
CA SER A 206 8.10 27.37 0.67
C SER A 206 9.41 26.61 0.39
N SER A 207 9.37 25.30 0.44
CA SER A 207 10.58 24.48 0.16
C SER A 207 11.05 24.55 -1.29
N ASP A 208 10.17 24.83 -2.23
CA ASP A 208 10.52 24.99 -3.64
C ASP A 208 11.13 26.37 -3.92
N ILE A 209 10.74 27.40 -3.18
CA ILE A 209 11.33 28.75 -3.28
C ILE A 209 12.77 28.73 -2.76
N ASP A 210 13.03 28.10 -1.61
CA ASP A 210 14.37 27.99 -1.02
C ASP A 210 15.36 27.14 -1.84
N LYS A 211 14.89 26.36 -2.81
CA LYS A 211 15.75 25.59 -3.72
C LYS A 211 16.12 26.32 -5.01
N VAL A 212 15.49 27.45 -5.29
CA VAL A 212 15.69 28.27 -6.49
C VAL A 212 16.60 29.47 -6.22
N GLU A 213 16.81 29.86 -4.96
CA GLU A 213 17.82 30.81 -4.52
C GLU A 213 19.16 30.09 -4.20
#